data_3e14f71641e509ea1d09d83280cd352c
#
_entry.id   3e14f71641e509ea1d09d83280cd352c
#
_cell.length_a   1.000
_cell.length_b   1.000
_cell.length_c   1.000
_cell.angle_alpha   90.00
_cell.angle_beta   90.00
_cell.angle_gamma   90.00
#
_symmetry.space_group_name_H-M   'P 1'
#
loop_
_entity.id
_entity.type
_entity.pdbx_description
1 polymer ?
#
loop_
_entity_poly.entity_id
_entity_poly.type
_entity_poly.pdbx_seq_one_letter_code
_entity_poly.pdbx_strand_id
1 'polypeptide(L)'
;MAKTRSTAKPAKAAKTTKTTRPATVARPAASPGSGSSAPAIDIGIGDRDRKNIATGLAGFLADAYTLYLKTHNFHWNVTGPMFNTLHLMFETQYTEQWTALDLVAERIRALGFNAPGSYAEFTRLTTIPEEPGLEDAADWREMVRQLVVGNEAVCRTARKVLKTADDAGDDPTVDLLTQRLQTHEKYAWMLRSLLQ
;
A
#
# COMPACT_ATOMS: atom_id res chain seq x y z
N MET A 1 -72.42 4.44 -12.92
CA MET A 1 -72.97 5.49 -13.80
C MET A 1 -71.83 6.30 -14.36
N ALA A 2 -71.83 6.39 -15.71
CA ALA A 2 -71.27 7.41 -16.60
C ALA A 2 -69.79 7.70 -16.55
N LYS A 3 -68.95 7.25 -17.51
CA LYS A 3 -68.77 7.64 -18.94
C LYS A 3 -68.48 9.13 -19.12
N THR A 4 -67.21 9.44 -19.60
CA THR A 4 -66.99 9.97 -20.97
C THR A 4 -65.46 10.25 -21.08
N ARG A 5 -64.75 9.63 -21.99
CA ARG A 5 -64.43 9.94 -23.41
C ARG A 5 -63.74 11.31 -23.60
N SER A 6 -62.54 11.25 -24.06
CA SER A 6 -62.02 11.45 -25.45
C SER A 6 -61.37 12.82 -25.59
N THR A 7 -60.24 13.00 -26.12
CA THR A 7 -59.87 12.93 -27.55
C THR A 7 -58.36 13.11 -27.77
N ALA A 8 -57.87 12.49 -28.80
CA ALA A 8 -56.46 12.48 -29.21
C ALA A 8 -56.14 13.60 -30.20
N LYS A 9 -54.83 13.90 -30.28
CA LYS A 9 -53.99 14.26 -31.44
C LYS A 9 -53.89 15.77 -31.82
N PRO A 10 -52.82 16.20 -32.51
CA PRO A 10 -51.76 15.45 -33.19
C PRO A 10 -50.32 15.88 -32.90
N ALA A 11 -49.42 15.05 -33.37
CA ALA A 11 -47.97 15.17 -33.39
C ALA A 11 -47.45 16.39 -34.17
N LYS A 12 -46.33 16.98 -33.69
CA LYS A 12 -45.49 17.88 -34.47
C LYS A 12 -44.06 17.36 -34.51
N ALA A 13 -43.54 17.34 -35.72
CA ALA A 13 -42.30 16.74 -36.18
C ALA A 13 -41.06 17.11 -35.34
N ALA A 14 -40.26 16.10 -35.03
CA ALA A 14 -38.93 16.23 -34.49
C ALA A 14 -37.96 16.72 -35.58
N LYS A 15 -37.32 17.84 -35.35
CA LYS A 15 -36.14 18.28 -36.11
C LYS A 15 -34.93 17.48 -35.64
N THR A 16 -34.37 16.70 -36.54
CA THR A 16 -33.09 16.02 -36.41
C THR A 16 -31.97 17.07 -36.32
N THR A 17 -31.44 17.29 -35.14
CA THR A 17 -30.15 18.01 -34.96
C THR A 17 -29.03 17.03 -35.18
N LYS A 18 -28.25 17.23 -36.23
CA LYS A 18 -26.99 16.55 -36.48
C LYS A 18 -26.02 16.89 -35.34
N THR A 19 -25.76 15.91 -34.46
CA THR A 19 -24.70 15.99 -33.47
C THR A 19 -23.36 15.84 -34.21
N THR A 20 -22.62 16.91 -34.36
CA THR A 20 -21.25 16.89 -34.82
C THR A 20 -20.38 16.27 -33.73
N ARG A 21 -19.75 15.14 -34.03
CA ARG A 21 -18.76 14.44 -33.21
C ARG A 21 -17.58 15.39 -32.98
N PRO A 22 -17.11 15.61 -31.73
CA PRO A 22 -15.93 16.42 -31.52
C PRO A 22 -14.71 15.74 -32.14
N ALA A 23 -13.92 16.52 -32.87
CA ALA A 23 -12.69 16.06 -33.47
C ALA A 23 -11.74 15.51 -32.40
N THR A 24 -11.26 14.29 -32.62
CA THR A 24 -10.23 13.67 -31.83
C THR A 24 -8.97 14.52 -31.96
N VAL A 25 -8.59 15.21 -30.89
CA VAL A 25 -7.31 15.92 -30.82
C VAL A 25 -6.22 14.85 -30.89
N ALA A 26 -5.50 14.82 -32.01
CA ALA A 26 -4.36 13.94 -32.18
C ALA A 26 -3.31 14.28 -31.10
N ARG A 27 -3.01 13.32 -30.24
CA ARG A 27 -1.90 13.42 -29.27
C ARG A 27 -0.61 13.61 -30.09
N PRO A 28 0.21 14.61 -29.81
CA PRO A 28 1.48 14.75 -30.49
C PRO A 28 2.31 13.48 -30.30
N ALA A 29 2.90 12.97 -31.39
CA ALA A 29 3.81 11.85 -31.34
C ALA A 29 4.92 12.14 -30.32
N ALA A 30 5.14 11.22 -29.39
CA ALA A 30 6.25 11.30 -28.47
C ALA A 30 7.54 11.44 -29.28
N SER A 31 8.27 12.51 -29.04
CA SER A 31 9.62 12.69 -29.58
C SER A 31 10.47 11.47 -29.21
N PRO A 32 11.36 10.97 -30.10
CA PRO A 32 12.26 9.90 -29.73
C PRO A 32 13.09 10.35 -28.52
N GLY A 33 13.07 9.55 -27.46
CA GLY A 33 13.57 9.90 -26.15
C GLY A 33 14.99 10.46 -26.21
N SER A 34 15.20 11.61 -25.61
CA SER A 34 16.49 12.05 -25.15
C SER A 34 17.00 10.94 -24.21
N GLY A 35 18.03 10.22 -24.63
CA GLY A 35 18.70 9.23 -23.77
C GLY A 35 19.01 9.91 -22.44
N SER A 36 18.68 9.24 -21.34
CA SER A 36 19.00 9.72 -19.99
C SER A 36 20.48 10.09 -19.95
N SER A 37 20.76 11.38 -19.73
CA SER A 37 22.13 11.87 -19.55
C SER A 37 22.75 11.45 -18.22
N ALA A 38 21.99 10.75 -17.36
CA ALA A 38 22.47 10.29 -16.08
C ALA A 38 23.44 9.11 -16.22
N PRO A 39 24.54 9.09 -15.47
CA PRO A 39 25.47 7.96 -15.45
C PRO A 39 24.75 6.67 -15.07
N ALA A 40 25.26 5.54 -15.60
CA ALA A 40 24.80 4.23 -15.15
C ALA A 40 25.09 4.02 -13.67
N ILE A 41 24.21 3.25 -12.99
CA ILE A 41 24.41 2.93 -11.57
C ILE A 41 25.53 1.89 -11.46
N ASP A 42 26.60 2.25 -10.77
CA ASP A 42 27.73 1.37 -10.47
C ASP A 42 28.03 1.41 -8.96
N ILE A 43 27.35 0.55 -8.21
CA ILE A 43 27.46 0.42 -6.74
C ILE A 43 27.99 -0.95 -6.32
N GLY A 44 28.65 -1.69 -7.25
CA GLY A 44 29.18 -3.01 -6.98
C GLY A 44 28.16 -4.14 -6.99
N ILE A 45 26.88 -3.86 -7.34
CA ILE A 45 25.79 -4.85 -7.42
C ILE A 45 25.28 -4.89 -8.85
N GLY A 46 25.25 -6.08 -9.47
CA GLY A 46 24.80 -6.26 -10.84
C GLY A 46 23.30 -5.93 -11.03
N ASP A 47 22.93 -5.54 -12.26
CA ASP A 47 21.56 -5.13 -12.62
C ASP A 47 20.48 -6.15 -12.22
N ARG A 48 20.77 -7.43 -12.43
CA ARG A 48 19.87 -8.53 -12.11
C ARG A 48 19.59 -8.60 -10.61
N ASP A 49 20.64 -8.49 -9.78
CA ASP A 49 20.53 -8.60 -8.34
C ASP A 49 19.88 -7.36 -7.76
N ARG A 50 20.22 -6.15 -8.25
CA ARG A 50 19.52 -4.91 -7.90
C ARG A 50 18.03 -5.00 -8.21
N LYS A 51 17.64 -5.59 -9.35
CA LYS A 51 16.23 -5.80 -9.73
C LYS A 51 15.52 -6.78 -8.79
N ASN A 52 16.16 -7.89 -8.45
CA ASN A 52 15.60 -8.90 -7.55
C ASN A 52 15.34 -8.32 -6.15
N ILE A 53 16.31 -7.59 -5.61
CA ILE A 53 16.21 -6.91 -4.32
C ILE A 53 15.09 -5.86 -4.34
N ALA A 54 15.07 -4.99 -5.35
CA ALA A 54 14.05 -3.97 -5.50
C ALA A 54 12.62 -4.57 -5.62
N THR A 55 12.48 -5.69 -6.33
CA THR A 55 11.20 -6.41 -6.42
C THR A 55 10.77 -6.95 -5.07
N GLY A 56 11.69 -7.52 -4.30
CA GLY A 56 11.41 -7.98 -2.93
C GLY A 56 11.05 -6.82 -1.99
N LEU A 57 11.80 -5.72 -2.05
CA LEU A 57 11.51 -4.51 -1.27
C LEU A 57 10.16 -3.89 -1.63
N ALA A 58 9.72 -3.96 -2.89
CA ALA A 58 8.39 -3.49 -3.28
C ALA A 58 7.27 -4.28 -2.60
N GLY A 59 7.41 -5.60 -2.48
CA GLY A 59 6.50 -6.46 -1.71
C GLY A 59 6.55 -6.14 -0.20
N PHE A 60 7.75 -5.97 0.35
CA PHE A 60 7.92 -5.56 1.74
C PHE A 60 7.30 -4.19 2.03
N LEU A 61 7.49 -3.21 1.15
CA LEU A 61 6.89 -1.87 1.26
C LEU A 61 5.36 -1.95 1.26
N ALA A 62 4.79 -2.79 0.40
CA ALA A 62 3.34 -3.00 0.34
C ALA A 62 2.79 -3.61 1.63
N ASP A 63 3.44 -4.64 2.18
CA ASP A 63 3.07 -5.23 3.47
C ASP A 63 3.16 -4.20 4.61
N ALA A 64 4.26 -3.47 4.67
CA ALA A 64 4.50 -2.46 5.70
C ALA A 64 3.49 -1.30 5.60
N TYR A 65 3.15 -0.86 4.38
CA TYR A 65 2.14 0.20 4.18
C TYR A 65 0.73 -0.27 4.55
N THR A 66 0.37 -1.50 4.19
CA THR A 66 -0.90 -2.11 4.57
C THR A 66 -1.03 -2.22 6.10
N LEU A 67 0.03 -2.65 6.78
CA LEU A 67 0.07 -2.70 8.24
C LEU A 67 -0.02 -1.31 8.88
N TYR A 68 0.71 -0.32 8.33
CA TYR A 68 0.62 1.07 8.76
C TYR A 68 -0.82 1.59 8.70
N LEU A 69 -1.48 1.43 7.56
CA LEU A 69 -2.85 1.89 7.37
C LEU A 69 -3.83 1.20 8.34
N LYS A 70 -3.67 -0.10 8.54
CA LYS A 70 -4.48 -0.89 9.49
C LYS A 70 -4.25 -0.42 10.93
N THR A 71 -3.00 -0.18 11.34
CA THR A 71 -2.66 0.32 12.68
C THR A 71 -3.25 1.72 12.90
N HIS A 72 -3.15 2.60 11.90
CA HIS A 72 -3.70 3.95 11.97
C HIS A 72 -5.24 3.95 12.01
N ASN A 73 -5.89 3.08 11.23
CA ASN A 73 -7.34 2.86 11.31
C ASN A 73 -7.78 2.41 12.71
N PHE A 74 -7.07 1.47 13.31
CA PHE A 74 -7.38 1.00 14.67
C PHE A 74 -7.11 2.05 15.75
N HIS A 75 -6.08 2.89 15.57
CA HIS A 75 -5.86 4.05 16.43
C HIS A 75 -7.06 5.01 16.43
N TRP A 76 -7.66 5.29 15.28
CA TRP A 76 -8.84 6.15 15.19
C TRP A 76 -10.09 5.54 15.81
N ASN A 77 -10.27 4.24 15.67
CA ASN A 77 -11.55 3.58 15.91
C ASN A 77 -11.60 2.74 17.19
N VAL A 78 -10.50 2.51 17.89
CA VAL A 78 -10.50 1.75 19.14
C VAL A 78 -11.37 2.44 20.20
N THR A 79 -12.18 1.66 20.94
CA THR A 79 -13.05 2.13 22.03
C THR A 79 -12.97 1.18 23.22
N GLY A 80 -13.68 1.52 24.30
CA GLY A 80 -13.83 0.66 25.48
C GLY A 80 -12.72 0.79 26.52
N PRO A 81 -12.57 -0.18 27.42
CA PRO A 81 -11.74 -0.05 28.63
C PRO A 81 -10.24 0.06 28.31
N MET A 82 -9.80 -0.43 27.14
CA MET A 82 -8.40 -0.37 26.71
C MET A 82 -8.09 0.85 25.81
N PHE A 83 -9.06 1.75 25.61
CA PHE A 83 -8.94 2.89 24.71
C PHE A 83 -7.62 3.64 24.86
N ASN A 84 -7.35 4.18 26.03
CA ASN A 84 -6.18 5.03 26.24
C ASN A 84 -4.85 4.29 25.98
N THR A 85 -4.75 3.07 26.46
CA THR A 85 -3.54 2.25 26.30
C THR A 85 -3.28 1.91 24.84
N LEU A 86 -4.32 1.47 24.12
CA LEU A 86 -4.20 1.04 22.73
C LEU A 86 -4.07 2.22 21.77
N HIS A 87 -4.81 3.30 22.02
CA HIS A 87 -4.72 4.52 21.23
C HIS A 87 -3.28 5.04 21.19
N LEU A 88 -2.64 5.19 22.35
CA LEU A 88 -1.25 5.63 22.46
C LEU A 88 -0.23 4.62 21.91
N MET A 89 -0.48 3.33 22.10
CA MET A 89 0.37 2.27 21.55
C MET A 89 0.32 2.26 20.03
N PHE A 90 -0.87 2.32 19.45
CA PHE A 90 -1.02 2.35 18.00
C PHE A 90 -0.43 3.62 17.38
N GLU A 91 -0.59 4.78 18.06
CA GLU A 91 0.05 6.03 17.65
C GLU A 91 1.58 5.91 17.56
N THR A 92 2.19 5.36 18.58
CA THR A 92 3.64 5.11 18.59
C THR A 92 4.06 4.20 17.43
N GLN A 93 3.29 3.14 17.17
CA GLN A 93 3.60 2.17 16.12
C GLN A 93 3.42 2.75 14.72
N TYR A 94 2.28 3.39 14.41
CA TYR A 94 2.08 3.91 13.06
C TYR A 94 2.99 5.10 12.74
N THR A 95 3.33 5.91 13.71
CA THR A 95 4.25 7.05 13.50
C THR A 95 5.66 6.56 13.17
N GLU A 96 6.15 5.54 13.85
CA GLU A 96 7.43 4.90 13.55
C GLU A 96 7.40 4.24 12.16
N GLN A 97 6.33 3.50 11.85
CA GLN A 97 6.16 2.87 10.55
C GLN A 97 6.16 3.88 9.41
N TRP A 98 5.47 5.02 9.57
CA TRP A 98 5.45 6.09 8.57
C TRP A 98 6.85 6.54 8.16
N THR A 99 7.71 6.80 9.14
CA THR A 99 9.11 7.20 8.90
C THR A 99 9.90 6.09 8.21
N ALA A 100 9.67 4.85 8.59
CA ALA A 100 10.38 3.70 8.03
C ALA A 100 9.98 3.37 6.59
N LEU A 101 8.73 3.64 6.18
CA LEU A 101 8.26 3.43 4.81
C LEU A 101 9.08 4.24 3.80
N ASP A 102 9.43 5.48 4.15
CA ASP A 102 10.22 6.35 3.29
C ASP A 102 11.62 5.78 3.03
N LEU A 103 12.30 5.32 4.07
CA LEU A 103 13.62 4.69 3.94
C LEU A 103 13.60 3.47 3.00
N VAL A 104 12.54 2.67 3.05
CA VAL A 104 12.38 1.51 2.15
C VAL A 104 12.14 1.95 0.70
N ALA A 105 11.26 2.92 0.50
CA ALA A 105 10.97 3.46 -0.82
C ALA A 105 12.23 4.10 -1.45
N GLU A 106 12.99 4.88 -0.68
CA GLU A 106 14.24 5.48 -1.12
C GLU A 106 15.33 4.42 -1.41
N ARG A 107 15.37 3.31 -0.65
CA ARG A 107 16.28 2.20 -0.97
C ARG A 107 15.96 1.57 -2.32
N ILE A 108 14.68 1.37 -2.67
CA ILE A 108 14.28 0.92 -4.01
C ILE A 108 14.78 1.92 -5.08
N ARG A 109 14.66 3.22 -4.81
CA ARG A 109 15.14 4.27 -5.73
C ARG A 109 16.66 4.25 -5.89
N ALA A 110 17.40 4.06 -4.80
CA ALA A 110 18.87 3.96 -4.83
C ALA A 110 19.36 2.74 -5.64
N LEU A 111 18.59 1.64 -5.66
CA LEU A 111 18.83 0.48 -6.50
C LEU A 111 18.52 0.72 -8.00
N GLY A 112 17.90 1.86 -8.35
CA GLY A 112 17.61 2.29 -9.72
C GLY A 112 16.20 1.96 -10.22
N PHE A 113 15.27 1.59 -9.35
CA PHE A 113 13.90 1.19 -9.71
C PHE A 113 12.87 2.15 -9.14
N ASN A 114 11.64 2.13 -9.69
CA ASN A 114 10.54 2.88 -9.13
C ASN A 114 9.95 2.16 -7.93
N ALA A 115 9.73 2.90 -6.84
CA ALA A 115 8.97 2.42 -5.70
C ALA A 115 7.47 2.42 -6.04
N PRO A 116 6.70 1.39 -5.64
CA PRO A 116 5.24 1.43 -5.74
C PRO A 116 4.69 2.51 -4.81
N GLY A 117 3.63 3.21 -5.24
CA GLY A 117 3.09 4.36 -4.50
C GLY A 117 1.58 4.57 -4.69
N SER A 118 0.85 3.57 -5.14
CA SER A 118 -0.60 3.64 -5.28
C SER A 118 -1.31 2.50 -4.53
N TYR A 119 -2.54 2.74 -4.09
CA TYR A 119 -3.35 1.70 -3.44
C TYR A 119 -3.50 0.44 -4.32
N ALA A 120 -3.68 0.61 -5.63
CA ALA A 120 -3.79 -0.51 -6.55
C ALA A 120 -2.51 -1.36 -6.62
N GLU A 121 -1.33 -0.74 -6.53
CA GLU A 121 -0.06 -1.46 -6.46
C GLU A 121 0.10 -2.16 -5.12
N PHE A 122 -0.19 -1.49 -4.01
CA PHE A 122 -0.09 -2.08 -2.67
C PHE A 122 -1.02 -3.27 -2.50
N THR A 123 -2.30 -3.16 -2.90
CA THR A 123 -3.26 -4.26 -2.86
C THR A 123 -2.79 -5.49 -3.65
N ARG A 124 -2.12 -5.28 -4.78
CA ARG A 124 -1.59 -6.38 -5.59
C ARG A 124 -0.34 -7.04 -5.00
N LEU A 125 0.47 -6.27 -4.28
CA LEU A 125 1.79 -6.71 -3.80
C LEU A 125 1.77 -7.22 -2.37
N THR A 126 0.84 -6.75 -1.54
CA THR A 126 0.76 -7.13 -0.13
C THR A 126 0.39 -8.60 0.07
N THR A 127 0.96 -9.19 1.11
CA THR A 127 0.58 -10.53 1.60
C THR A 127 -0.39 -10.46 2.78
N ILE A 128 -0.66 -9.24 3.29
CA ILE A 128 -1.60 -9.02 4.39
C ILE A 128 -3.01 -8.93 3.81
N PRO A 129 -3.97 -9.75 4.28
CA PRO A 129 -5.36 -9.65 3.83
C PRO A 129 -5.94 -8.27 4.12
N GLU A 130 -6.51 -7.65 3.08
CA GLU A 130 -7.33 -6.45 3.22
C GLU A 130 -8.76 -6.88 3.49
N GLU A 131 -9.20 -6.62 4.70
CA GLU A 131 -10.58 -6.81 5.12
C GLU A 131 -11.22 -5.44 5.34
N PRO A 132 -12.52 -5.24 5.02
CA PRO A 132 -13.23 -4.05 5.44
C PRO A 132 -13.09 -3.92 6.97
N GLY A 133 -13.08 -2.71 7.48
CA GLY A 133 -12.87 -2.45 8.92
C GLY A 133 -13.73 -3.33 9.84
N LEU A 134 -13.44 -3.30 11.13
CA LEU A 134 -14.19 -4.09 12.10
C LEU A 134 -15.64 -3.63 12.17
N GLU A 135 -16.58 -4.57 12.18
CA GLU A 135 -18.00 -4.29 12.44
C GLU A 135 -18.22 -3.75 13.86
N ASP A 136 -17.44 -4.26 14.83
CA ASP A 136 -17.46 -3.82 16.22
C ASP A 136 -16.13 -3.15 16.61
N ALA A 137 -16.16 -1.83 16.70
CA ALA A 137 -15.01 -1.02 17.13
C ALA A 137 -14.63 -1.24 18.61
N ALA A 138 -15.51 -1.88 19.40
CA ALA A 138 -15.20 -2.25 20.78
C ALA A 138 -14.42 -3.58 20.91
N ASP A 139 -14.31 -4.36 19.83
CA ASP A 139 -13.49 -5.59 19.83
C ASP A 139 -12.00 -5.27 19.65
N TRP A 140 -11.44 -4.66 20.66
CA TRP A 140 -10.01 -4.35 20.68
C TRP A 140 -9.11 -5.59 20.63
N ARG A 141 -9.59 -6.75 21.11
CA ARG A 141 -8.80 -8.00 21.03
C ARG A 141 -8.61 -8.46 19.60
N GLU A 142 -9.64 -8.32 18.79
CA GLU A 142 -9.53 -8.62 17.35
C GLU A 142 -8.59 -7.64 16.65
N MET A 143 -8.66 -6.35 16.94
CA MET A 143 -7.68 -5.37 16.43
C MET A 143 -6.25 -5.80 16.76
N VAL A 144 -6.00 -6.15 18.03
CA VAL A 144 -4.67 -6.61 18.47
C VAL A 144 -4.24 -7.89 17.75
N ARG A 145 -5.13 -8.88 17.57
CA ARG A 145 -4.81 -10.12 16.83
C ARG A 145 -4.41 -9.83 15.39
N GLN A 146 -5.17 -8.98 14.70
CA GLN A 146 -4.85 -8.60 13.32
C GLN A 146 -3.51 -7.89 13.21
N LEU A 147 -3.17 -7.02 14.17
CA LEU A 147 -1.86 -6.35 14.18
C LEU A 147 -0.71 -7.31 14.50
N VAL A 148 -0.91 -8.34 15.34
CA VAL A 148 0.08 -9.42 15.54
C VAL A 148 0.34 -10.14 14.22
N VAL A 149 -0.72 -10.59 13.54
CA VAL A 149 -0.62 -11.32 12.26
C VAL A 149 0.04 -10.45 11.19
N GLY A 150 -0.31 -9.15 11.14
CA GLY A 150 0.29 -8.20 10.22
C GLY A 150 1.79 -8.01 10.44
N ASN A 151 2.22 -7.78 11.69
CA ASN A 151 3.66 -7.65 12.03
C ASN A 151 4.42 -8.93 11.67
N GLU A 152 3.86 -10.11 11.92
CA GLU A 152 4.47 -11.38 11.55
C GLU A 152 4.55 -11.58 10.02
N ALA A 153 3.57 -11.11 9.27
CA ALA A 153 3.61 -11.14 7.80
C ALA A 153 4.76 -10.26 7.27
N VAL A 154 4.87 -9.04 7.77
CA VAL A 154 5.99 -8.13 7.46
C VAL A 154 7.34 -8.79 7.78
N CYS A 155 7.48 -9.44 8.93
CA CYS A 155 8.70 -10.15 9.29
C CYS A 155 9.02 -11.30 8.31
N ARG A 156 8.02 -12.08 7.90
CA ARG A 156 8.22 -13.17 6.93
C ARG A 156 8.69 -12.65 5.56
N THR A 157 8.12 -11.54 5.11
CA THR A 157 8.53 -10.91 3.84
C THR A 157 9.92 -10.30 3.97
N ALA A 158 10.22 -9.59 5.07
CA ALA A 158 11.55 -9.04 5.34
C ALA A 158 12.65 -10.12 5.27
N ARG A 159 12.45 -11.29 5.90
CA ARG A 159 13.44 -12.38 5.92
C ARG A 159 13.75 -12.92 4.52
N LYS A 160 12.74 -12.99 3.63
CA LYS A 160 12.94 -13.44 2.25
C LYS A 160 13.80 -12.44 1.48
N VAL A 161 13.50 -11.14 1.62
CA VAL A 161 14.24 -10.07 0.93
C VAL A 161 15.65 -9.92 1.49
N LEU A 162 15.80 -10.03 2.81
CA LEU A 162 17.10 -9.99 3.48
C LEU A 162 18.03 -11.06 2.92
N LYS A 163 17.53 -12.30 2.79
CA LYS A 163 18.35 -13.36 2.18
C LYS A 163 18.77 -13.02 0.74
N THR A 164 17.88 -12.46 -0.07
CA THR A 164 18.19 -12.06 -1.44
C THR A 164 19.25 -10.95 -1.49
N ALA A 165 19.19 -10.00 -0.54
CA ALA A 165 20.16 -8.92 -0.42
C ALA A 165 21.53 -9.42 0.06
N ASP A 166 21.54 -10.30 1.05
CA ASP A 166 22.75 -10.92 1.59
C ASP A 166 23.49 -11.74 0.52
N ASP A 167 22.77 -12.60 -0.23
CA ASP A 167 23.31 -13.38 -1.34
C ASP A 167 23.95 -12.49 -2.44
N ALA A 168 23.53 -11.23 -2.54
CA ALA A 168 24.02 -10.25 -3.53
C ALA A 168 25.08 -9.27 -2.94
N GLY A 169 25.42 -9.36 -1.66
CA GLY A 169 26.34 -8.45 -0.98
C GLY A 169 25.78 -7.03 -0.79
N ASP A 170 24.43 -6.88 -0.70
CA ASP A 170 23.78 -5.59 -0.45
C ASP A 170 23.62 -5.33 1.04
N ASP A 171 24.74 -5.05 1.71
CA ASP A 171 24.78 -4.76 3.15
C ASP A 171 23.82 -3.64 3.59
N PRO A 172 23.66 -2.52 2.86
CA PRO A 172 22.68 -1.50 3.24
C PRO A 172 21.22 -2.01 3.29
N THR A 173 20.82 -2.90 2.39
CA THR A 173 19.49 -3.50 2.42
C THR A 173 19.37 -4.53 3.55
N VAL A 174 20.42 -5.29 3.82
CA VAL A 174 20.49 -6.24 4.96
C VAL A 174 20.33 -5.49 6.28
N ASP A 175 21.07 -4.39 6.48
CA ASP A 175 21.00 -3.57 7.69
C ASP A 175 19.59 -2.96 7.86
N LEU A 176 19.05 -2.33 6.82
CA LEU A 176 17.70 -1.76 6.82
C LEU A 176 16.66 -2.81 7.24
N LEU A 177 16.69 -3.99 6.64
CA LEU A 177 15.70 -5.04 6.94
C LEU A 177 15.93 -5.68 8.33
N THR A 178 17.16 -5.72 8.82
CA THR A 178 17.48 -6.17 10.18
C THR A 178 16.84 -5.24 11.22
N GLN A 179 16.95 -3.94 11.03
CA GLN A 179 16.29 -2.95 11.89
C GLN A 179 14.76 -3.09 11.85
N ARG A 180 14.21 -3.31 10.66
CA ARG A 180 12.76 -3.54 10.51
C ARG A 180 12.29 -4.81 11.23
N LEU A 181 13.04 -5.90 11.14
CA LEU A 181 12.76 -7.14 11.88
C LEU A 181 12.73 -6.91 13.38
N GLN A 182 13.75 -6.24 13.95
CA GLN A 182 13.78 -5.92 15.38
C GLN A 182 12.52 -5.16 15.82
N THR A 183 12.10 -4.17 15.04
CA THR A 183 10.93 -3.34 15.35
C THR A 183 9.64 -4.14 15.28
N HIS A 184 9.39 -4.86 14.20
CA HIS A 184 8.14 -5.60 14.01
C HIS A 184 8.02 -6.81 14.93
N GLU A 185 9.11 -7.50 15.24
CA GLU A 185 9.13 -8.57 16.25
C GLU A 185 8.82 -8.04 17.65
N LYS A 186 9.37 -6.89 18.02
CA LYS A 186 9.06 -6.21 19.28
C LYS A 186 7.58 -5.83 19.34
N TYR A 187 7.03 -5.26 18.28
CA TYR A 187 5.60 -4.90 18.22
C TYR A 187 4.70 -6.12 18.32
N ALA A 188 5.00 -7.19 17.60
CA ALA A 188 4.27 -8.45 17.69
C ALA A 188 4.31 -9.03 19.11
N TRP A 189 5.46 -8.98 19.79
CA TRP A 189 5.56 -9.39 21.19
C TRP A 189 4.70 -8.54 22.12
N MET A 190 4.80 -7.21 22.03
CA MET A 190 4.03 -6.29 22.88
C MET A 190 2.53 -6.48 22.71
N LEU A 191 2.06 -6.57 21.45
CA LEU A 191 0.66 -6.80 21.11
C LEU A 191 0.17 -8.16 21.63
N ARG A 192 0.95 -9.23 21.46
CA ARG A 192 0.61 -10.57 21.93
C ARG A 192 0.47 -10.63 23.44
N SER A 193 1.27 -9.87 24.18
CA SER A 193 1.22 -9.79 25.64
C SER A 193 -0.11 -9.22 26.16
N LEU A 194 -0.86 -8.46 25.35
CA LEU A 194 -2.20 -7.96 25.70
C LEU A 194 -3.30 -9.03 25.55
N LEU A 195 -3.02 -10.14 24.89
CA LEU A 195 -3.99 -11.22 24.65
C LEU A 195 -3.90 -12.38 25.63
N GLN A 196 -2.97 -12.32 26.58
CA GLN A 196 -2.74 -13.34 27.62
C GLN A 196 -3.68 -13.22 28.79
#